data_f9f286af9a99c833aa61d8f88a0c4630
#
_entry.id   f9f286af9a99c833aa61d8f88a0c4630
#
_cell.length_a   1.000
_cell.length_b   1.000
_cell.length_c   1.000
_cell.angle_alpha   90.00
_cell.angle_beta   90.00
_cell.angle_gamma   90.00
#
_symmetry.space_group_name_H-M   'P 1'
#
loop_
_entity.id
_entity.type
_entity.pdbx_description
1 polymer ?
#
loop_
_entity_poly.entity_id
_entity_poly.type
_entity_poly.pdbx_seq_one_letter_code
_entity_poly.pdbx_strand_id
1 'polypeptide(L)'
;MRFLGIVAAISVGLSAPAAAEPFHSAKTIDGAPFDSAGKVTIVHYWATWCAPCRAEMPILDAYYRKHHGQGLQMIAVSIEQGVSAEKLKAIAGKFAFPAARIDDVKMPRRDIPVAIPVNRVYDKSGRLAWQSKGDGRTITDMATLERVVTPLLARR
;
A
#
# COMPACT_ATOMS: atom_id res chain seq x y z
N MET A 1 -29.33 60.87 -3.84
CA MET A 1 -28.06 60.11 -3.98
C MET A 1 -28.19 58.82 -3.25
N ARG A 2 -28.34 57.67 -3.97
CA ARG A 2 -28.53 56.35 -3.39
C ARG A 2 -27.20 55.61 -3.53
N PHE A 3 -26.52 55.33 -2.40
CA PHE A 3 -25.32 54.49 -2.39
C PHE A 3 -25.70 53.05 -2.39
N LEU A 4 -25.42 52.33 -3.48
CA LEU A 4 -25.54 50.90 -3.59
C LEU A 4 -24.25 50.26 -3.00
N GLY A 5 -24.37 49.65 -1.83
CA GLY A 5 -23.27 48.90 -1.22
C GLY A 5 -23.14 47.53 -1.90
N ILE A 6 -22.02 47.30 -2.54
CA ILE A 6 -21.66 45.99 -3.09
C ILE A 6 -21.10 45.12 -1.96
N VAL A 7 -21.85 44.13 -1.53
CA VAL A 7 -21.35 43.08 -0.61
C VAL A 7 -20.62 42.03 -1.42
N ALA A 8 -19.30 42.03 -1.34
CA ALA A 8 -18.47 40.97 -1.94
C ALA A 8 -18.56 39.70 -1.06
N ALA A 9 -19.19 38.65 -1.55
CA ALA A 9 -19.19 37.35 -0.91
C ALA A 9 -17.82 36.69 -1.09
N ILE A 10 -17.06 36.55 -0.01
CA ILE A 10 -15.80 35.79 0.00
C ILE A 10 -16.16 34.30 0.11
N SER A 11 -16.06 33.58 -1.00
CA SER A 11 -16.18 32.12 -1.03
C SER A 11 -14.91 31.51 -0.46
N VAL A 12 -14.96 31.05 0.80
CA VAL A 12 -13.90 30.24 1.39
C VAL A 12 -14.01 28.84 0.77
N GLY A 13 -13.17 28.57 -0.21
CA GLY A 13 -13.02 27.23 -0.80
C GLY A 13 -12.47 26.27 0.26
N LEU A 14 -13.28 25.33 0.76
CA LEU A 14 -12.79 24.19 1.52
C LEU A 14 -11.97 23.31 0.56
N SER A 15 -10.63 23.44 0.66
CA SER A 15 -9.75 22.47 0.01
C SER A 15 -9.91 21.13 0.73
N ALA A 16 -10.54 20.15 0.07
CA ALA A 16 -10.53 18.78 0.53
C ALA A 16 -9.08 18.29 0.64
N PRO A 17 -8.71 17.53 1.68
CA PRO A 17 -7.38 16.94 1.76
C PRO A 17 -7.14 16.11 0.49
N ALA A 18 -6.00 16.33 -0.15
CA ALA A 18 -5.60 15.57 -1.33
C ALA A 18 -5.62 14.08 -0.95
N ALA A 19 -6.55 13.33 -1.54
CA ALA A 19 -6.59 11.88 -1.38
C ALA A 19 -5.24 11.33 -1.82
N ALA A 20 -4.64 10.45 -1.01
CA ALA A 20 -3.42 9.76 -1.41
C ALA A 20 -3.67 9.07 -2.76
N GLU A 21 -2.76 9.29 -3.72
CA GLU A 21 -2.88 8.69 -5.04
C GLU A 21 -2.97 7.17 -4.91
N PRO A 22 -3.89 6.53 -5.63
CA PRO A 22 -4.07 5.10 -5.52
C PRO A 22 -2.82 4.36 -5.99
N PHE A 23 -2.44 3.29 -5.28
CA PHE A 23 -1.40 2.39 -5.75
C PHE A 23 -1.97 1.57 -6.92
N HIS A 24 -1.59 1.91 -8.15
CA HIS A 24 -2.18 1.30 -9.33
C HIS A 24 -1.29 0.29 -10.05
N SER A 25 0.01 0.53 -10.11
CA SER A 25 0.87 -0.36 -10.89
C SER A 25 2.32 -0.37 -10.42
N ALA A 26 2.93 -1.52 -10.58
CA ALA A 26 4.36 -1.74 -10.40
C ALA A 26 4.85 -2.72 -11.46
N LYS A 27 6.17 -2.77 -11.67
CA LYS A 27 6.84 -3.89 -12.32
C LYS A 27 7.45 -4.77 -11.24
N THR A 28 7.11 -6.05 -11.24
CA THR A 28 7.65 -7.00 -10.26
C THR A 28 9.12 -7.30 -10.52
N ILE A 29 9.81 -7.88 -9.54
CA ILE A 29 11.22 -8.31 -9.71
C ILE A 29 11.40 -9.39 -10.80
N ASP A 30 10.35 -10.10 -11.17
CA ASP A 30 10.33 -11.07 -12.28
C ASP A 30 9.96 -10.43 -13.63
N GLY A 31 9.78 -9.11 -13.66
CA GLY A 31 9.47 -8.33 -14.86
C GLY A 31 7.99 -8.30 -15.24
N ALA A 32 7.12 -9.01 -14.54
CA ALA A 32 5.69 -9.01 -14.80
C ALA A 32 5.01 -7.71 -14.35
N PRO A 33 3.97 -7.24 -15.05
CA PRO A 33 3.17 -6.13 -14.57
C PRO A 33 2.35 -6.56 -13.33
N PHE A 34 2.25 -5.66 -12.35
CA PHE A 34 1.34 -5.79 -11.22
C PHE A 34 0.23 -4.76 -11.36
N ASP A 35 -1.01 -5.23 -11.38
CA ASP A 35 -2.20 -4.39 -11.46
C ASP A 35 -3.12 -4.66 -10.27
N SER A 36 -3.52 -3.59 -9.59
CA SER A 36 -4.41 -3.60 -8.43
C SER A 36 -5.83 -3.13 -8.75
N ALA A 37 -6.15 -2.80 -10.00
CA ALA A 37 -7.44 -2.24 -10.38
C ALA A 37 -8.61 -3.15 -9.98
N GLY A 38 -9.58 -2.60 -9.25
CA GLY A 38 -10.77 -3.32 -8.80
C GLY A 38 -10.53 -4.37 -7.71
N LYS A 39 -9.33 -4.42 -7.12
CA LYS A 39 -8.96 -5.38 -6.08
C LYS A 39 -8.60 -4.69 -4.77
N VAL A 40 -8.91 -5.34 -3.64
CA VAL A 40 -8.34 -4.95 -2.35
C VAL A 40 -6.85 -5.27 -2.38
N THR A 41 -6.00 -4.31 -2.10
CA THR A 41 -4.56 -4.46 -2.28
C THR A 41 -3.80 -4.18 -0.99
N ILE A 42 -2.96 -5.12 -0.56
CA ILE A 42 -1.99 -4.91 0.51
C ILE A 42 -0.64 -4.58 -0.12
N VAL A 43 -0.04 -3.46 0.30
CA VAL A 43 1.35 -3.09 -0.05
C VAL A 43 2.19 -3.14 1.21
N HIS A 44 3.12 -4.09 1.27
CA HIS A 44 4.09 -4.24 2.35
C HIS A 44 5.39 -3.55 1.99
N TYR A 45 5.72 -2.44 2.66
CA TYR A 45 7.00 -1.75 2.46
C TYR A 45 8.05 -2.32 3.41
N TRP A 46 9.18 -2.74 2.85
CA TRP A 46 10.22 -3.47 3.55
C TRP A 46 11.63 -3.18 3.03
N ALA A 47 12.63 -3.80 3.64
CA ALA A 47 14.00 -3.83 3.15
C ALA A 47 14.68 -5.14 3.55
N THR A 48 15.75 -5.53 2.83
CA THR A 48 16.43 -6.80 3.07
C THR A 48 17.05 -6.88 4.46
N TRP A 49 17.47 -5.77 5.01
CA TRP A 49 18.06 -5.64 6.36
C TRP A 49 17.00 -5.48 7.48
N CYS A 50 15.71 -5.28 7.13
CA CYS A 50 14.65 -5.05 8.11
C CYS A 50 14.15 -6.38 8.70
N ALA A 51 14.66 -6.77 9.85
CA ALA A 51 14.25 -8.00 10.52
C ALA A 51 12.76 -8.05 10.89
N PRO A 52 12.13 -6.99 11.48
CA PRO A 52 10.69 -6.99 11.74
C PRO A 52 9.84 -7.06 10.46
N CYS A 53 10.27 -6.45 9.35
CA CYS A 53 9.57 -6.58 8.08
C CYS A 53 9.50 -8.04 7.62
N ARG A 54 10.63 -8.74 7.69
CA ARG A 54 10.72 -10.16 7.30
C ARG A 54 9.90 -11.07 8.22
N ALA A 55 9.73 -10.69 9.49
CA ALA A 55 8.91 -11.45 10.44
C ALA A 55 7.40 -11.36 10.11
N GLU A 56 6.93 -10.27 9.48
CA GLU A 56 5.55 -10.14 9.02
C GLU A 56 5.22 -10.99 7.79
N MET A 57 6.20 -11.22 6.91
CA MET A 57 5.97 -11.86 5.60
C MET A 57 5.29 -13.23 5.67
N PRO A 58 5.62 -14.15 6.60
CA PRO A 58 4.89 -15.42 6.71
C PRO A 58 3.41 -15.25 7.05
N ILE A 59 3.06 -14.27 7.89
CA ILE A 59 1.69 -13.97 8.28
C ILE A 59 0.92 -13.41 7.08
N LEU A 60 1.55 -12.48 6.38
CA LEU A 60 1.02 -11.88 5.16
C LEU A 60 0.82 -12.92 4.05
N ASP A 61 1.76 -13.85 3.88
CA ASP A 61 1.68 -14.93 2.91
C ASP A 61 0.52 -15.90 3.21
N ALA A 62 0.37 -16.29 4.47
CA ALA A 62 -0.74 -17.14 4.89
C ALA A 62 -2.11 -16.50 4.61
N TYR A 63 -2.22 -15.19 4.91
CA TYR A 63 -3.43 -14.43 4.62
C TYR A 63 -3.67 -14.28 3.11
N TYR A 64 -2.62 -13.97 2.33
CA TYR A 64 -2.71 -13.86 0.88
C TYR A 64 -3.15 -15.16 0.23
N ARG A 65 -2.55 -16.30 0.59
CA ARG A 65 -2.94 -17.62 0.07
C ARG A 65 -4.41 -17.95 0.34
N LYS A 66 -4.92 -17.54 1.49
CA LYS A 66 -6.33 -17.77 1.87
C LYS A 66 -7.31 -16.93 1.04
N HIS A 67 -6.94 -15.69 0.65
CA HIS A 67 -7.88 -14.71 0.13
C HIS A 67 -7.62 -14.21 -1.30
N HIS A 68 -6.50 -14.58 -1.95
CA HIS A 68 -6.18 -14.06 -3.30
C HIS A 68 -7.25 -14.41 -4.35
N GLY A 69 -7.88 -15.58 -4.25
CA GLY A 69 -9.01 -15.98 -5.10
C GLY A 69 -10.31 -15.21 -4.82
N GLN A 70 -10.37 -14.40 -3.76
CA GLN A 70 -11.53 -13.60 -3.35
C GLN A 70 -11.37 -12.11 -3.71
N GLY A 71 -10.46 -11.78 -4.60
CA GLY A 71 -10.21 -10.38 -5.02
C GLY A 71 -9.18 -9.63 -4.17
N LEU A 72 -8.36 -10.35 -3.40
CA LEU A 72 -7.18 -9.78 -2.75
C LEU A 72 -5.98 -9.78 -3.71
N GLN A 73 -5.28 -8.64 -3.77
CA GLN A 73 -3.93 -8.55 -4.30
C GLN A 73 -2.96 -8.16 -3.18
N MET A 74 -1.69 -8.51 -3.37
CA MET A 74 -0.64 -8.12 -2.44
C MET A 74 0.68 -7.98 -3.19
N ILE A 75 1.52 -7.03 -2.76
CA ILE A 75 2.87 -6.85 -3.25
C ILE A 75 3.80 -6.40 -2.12
N ALA A 76 5.01 -6.95 -2.07
CA ALA A 76 6.07 -6.49 -1.17
C ALA A 76 7.01 -5.53 -1.93
N VAL A 77 7.03 -4.26 -1.52
CA VAL A 77 7.85 -3.22 -2.17
C VAL A 77 9.08 -2.93 -1.32
N SER A 78 10.26 -3.27 -1.83
CA SER A 78 11.52 -2.88 -1.17
C SER A 78 11.81 -1.41 -1.39
N ILE A 79 12.00 -0.67 -0.29
CA ILE A 79 12.36 0.76 -0.32
C ILE A 79 13.87 0.98 -0.52
N GLU A 80 14.68 -0.09 -0.62
CA GLU A 80 16.12 0.01 -0.88
C GLU A 80 16.36 0.48 -2.32
N GLN A 81 17.10 1.58 -2.45
CA GLN A 81 17.56 2.03 -3.76
C GLN A 81 18.73 1.16 -4.25
N GLY A 82 18.73 0.82 -5.55
CA GLY A 82 19.82 0.07 -6.17
C GLY A 82 19.94 -1.40 -5.73
N VAL A 83 18.97 -1.93 -4.98
CA VAL A 83 18.98 -3.35 -4.62
C VAL A 83 18.70 -4.21 -5.86
N SER A 84 19.45 -5.32 -6.03
CA SER A 84 19.25 -6.21 -7.18
C SER A 84 18.00 -7.08 -7.01
N ALA A 85 17.40 -7.47 -8.14
CA ALA A 85 16.23 -8.37 -8.15
C ALA A 85 16.58 -9.73 -7.52
N GLU A 86 17.78 -10.24 -7.74
CA GLU A 86 18.27 -11.52 -7.19
C GLU A 86 18.30 -11.49 -5.66
N LYS A 87 18.82 -10.39 -5.07
CA LYS A 87 18.86 -10.21 -3.63
C LYS A 87 17.45 -10.17 -3.01
N LEU A 88 16.51 -9.49 -3.66
CA LEU A 88 15.10 -9.47 -3.24
C LEU A 88 14.47 -10.86 -3.39
N LYS A 89 14.72 -11.53 -4.51
CA LYS A 89 14.18 -12.87 -4.81
C LYS A 89 14.66 -13.93 -3.79
N ALA A 90 15.89 -13.83 -3.32
CA ALA A 90 16.43 -14.74 -2.30
C ALA A 90 15.62 -14.69 -0.97
N ILE A 91 14.98 -13.56 -0.67
CA ILE A 91 14.19 -13.38 0.56
C ILE A 91 12.69 -13.51 0.26
N ALA A 92 12.18 -12.76 -0.72
CA ALA A 92 10.76 -12.66 -1.01
C ALA A 92 10.24 -13.77 -1.92
N GLY A 93 11.08 -14.41 -2.71
CA GLY A 93 10.67 -15.39 -3.73
C GLY A 93 10.09 -16.72 -3.20
N LYS A 94 10.16 -16.94 -1.88
CA LYS A 94 9.51 -18.09 -1.22
C LYS A 94 8.04 -17.86 -0.88
N PHE A 95 7.56 -16.62 -0.96
CA PHE A 95 6.18 -16.25 -0.67
C PHE A 95 5.34 -16.24 -1.94
N ALA A 96 4.02 -16.40 -1.81
CA ALA A 96 3.10 -16.46 -2.95
C ALA A 96 2.83 -15.09 -3.57
N PHE A 97 2.99 -14.02 -2.81
CA PHE A 97 2.81 -12.67 -3.30
C PHE A 97 4.07 -12.17 -4.02
N PRO A 98 3.92 -11.35 -5.09
CA PRO A 98 5.05 -10.78 -5.81
C PRO A 98 5.79 -9.71 -4.99
N ALA A 99 7.03 -9.44 -5.40
CA ALA A 99 7.84 -8.34 -4.89
C ALA A 99 8.22 -7.36 -6.00
N ALA A 100 8.49 -6.10 -5.62
CA ALA A 100 9.00 -5.07 -6.50
C ALA A 100 10.07 -4.22 -5.81
N ARG A 101 10.87 -3.49 -6.59
CA ARG A 101 11.72 -2.40 -6.12
C ARG A 101 10.91 -1.13 -6.09
N ILE A 102 11.24 -0.21 -5.20
CA ILE A 102 10.57 1.09 -5.16
C ILE A 102 10.73 1.87 -6.47
N ASP A 103 11.84 1.70 -7.17
CA ASP A 103 12.14 2.35 -8.45
C ASP A 103 11.22 1.85 -9.59
N ASP A 104 10.63 0.67 -9.44
CA ASP A 104 9.71 0.06 -10.40
C ASP A 104 8.22 0.29 -10.05
N VAL A 105 7.94 1.11 -9.03
CA VAL A 105 6.58 1.45 -8.58
C VAL A 105 6.22 2.87 -9.01
N LYS A 106 5.05 3.02 -9.64
CA LYS A 106 4.51 4.33 -9.99
C LYS A 106 3.86 5.00 -8.78
N MET A 107 4.64 5.75 -8.02
CA MET A 107 4.15 6.55 -6.90
C MET A 107 4.99 7.80 -6.70
N PRO A 108 4.42 8.90 -6.17
CA PRO A 108 5.18 10.08 -5.81
C PRO A 108 6.21 9.78 -4.70
N ARG A 109 7.42 10.34 -4.80
CA ARG A 109 8.47 10.12 -3.78
C ARG A 109 8.06 10.50 -2.36
N ARG A 110 7.20 11.52 -2.20
CA ARG A 110 6.65 11.94 -0.90
C ARG A 110 5.80 10.88 -0.22
N ASP A 111 5.29 9.91 -0.98
CA ASP A 111 4.43 8.82 -0.47
C ASP A 111 5.23 7.57 -0.07
N ILE A 112 6.54 7.55 -0.34
CA ILE A 112 7.44 6.48 0.10
C ILE A 112 7.58 6.57 1.63
N PRO A 113 7.31 5.50 2.40
CA PRO A 113 7.48 5.51 3.84
C PRO A 113 8.93 5.81 4.25
N VAL A 114 9.12 6.69 5.22
CA VAL A 114 10.45 7.00 5.80
C VAL A 114 10.87 6.01 6.88
N ALA A 115 9.93 5.22 7.40
CA ALA A 115 10.17 4.16 8.37
C ALA A 115 9.46 2.88 7.93
N ILE A 116 10.01 1.71 8.26
CA ILE A 116 9.49 0.39 7.91
C ILE A 116 9.54 -0.56 9.13
N PRO A 117 8.68 -1.59 9.22
CA PRO A 117 7.66 -1.96 8.23
C PRO A 117 6.48 -1.00 8.18
N VAL A 118 5.93 -0.82 6.99
CA VAL A 118 4.63 -0.17 6.78
C VAL A 118 3.78 -1.05 5.87
N ASN A 119 2.55 -1.29 6.28
CA ASN A 119 1.55 -1.95 5.46
C ASN A 119 0.46 -0.96 5.12
N ARG A 120 0.15 -0.80 3.84
CA ARG A 120 -0.99 -0.04 3.34
C ARG A 120 -2.01 -0.98 2.74
N VAL A 121 -3.27 -0.74 3.07
CA VAL A 121 -4.41 -1.48 2.51
C VAL A 121 -5.24 -0.51 1.70
N TYR A 122 -5.40 -0.81 0.42
CA TYR A 122 -6.23 -0.06 -0.51
C TYR A 122 -7.52 -0.83 -0.78
N ASP A 123 -8.64 -0.12 -0.84
CA ASP A 123 -9.93 -0.70 -1.23
C ASP A 123 -10.02 -0.94 -2.75
N LYS A 124 -11.12 -1.53 -3.22
CA LYS A 124 -11.34 -1.83 -4.64
C LYS A 124 -11.37 -0.59 -5.54
N SER A 125 -11.61 0.60 -4.98
CA SER A 125 -11.52 1.87 -5.72
C SER A 125 -10.12 2.45 -5.76
N GLY A 126 -9.13 1.80 -5.13
CA GLY A 126 -7.76 2.26 -5.02
C GLY A 126 -7.53 3.29 -3.89
N ARG A 127 -8.53 3.59 -3.07
CA ARG A 127 -8.35 4.51 -1.94
C ARG A 127 -7.65 3.81 -0.79
N LEU A 128 -6.75 4.53 -0.10
CA LEU A 128 -6.13 4.06 1.13
C LEU A 128 -7.21 3.90 2.22
N ALA A 129 -7.50 2.64 2.58
CA ALA A 129 -8.47 2.28 3.61
C ALA A 129 -7.83 2.13 4.99
N TRP A 130 -6.56 1.71 5.05
CA TRP A 130 -5.83 1.52 6.29
C TRP A 130 -4.31 1.58 6.07
N GLN A 131 -3.60 2.04 7.08
CA GLN A 131 -2.15 2.00 7.13
C GLN A 131 -1.68 1.62 8.53
N SER A 132 -0.70 0.71 8.63
CA SER A 132 0.01 0.48 9.89
C SER A 132 0.79 1.74 10.28
N LYS A 133 0.86 2.01 11.57
CA LYS A 133 1.71 3.11 12.05
C LYS A 133 3.16 2.68 11.88
N GLY A 134 3.98 3.51 11.23
CA GLY A 134 5.42 3.29 11.09
C GLY A 134 6.21 3.48 12.41
N ASP A 135 5.58 3.17 13.54
CA ASP A 135 6.11 3.30 14.90
C ASP A 135 6.67 1.96 15.44
N GLY A 136 6.98 1.02 14.54
CA GLY A 136 7.46 -0.32 14.89
C GLY A 136 6.36 -1.30 15.28
N ARG A 137 5.09 -0.88 15.26
CA ARG A 137 3.96 -1.81 15.42
C ARG A 137 3.75 -2.55 14.11
N THR A 138 4.14 -3.79 14.15
CA THR A 138 4.11 -4.72 13.03
C THR A 138 2.75 -5.43 12.97
N ILE A 139 2.41 -6.01 11.82
CA ILE A 139 1.33 -7.02 11.73
C ILE A 139 1.87 -8.29 12.37
N THR A 140 1.57 -8.46 13.64
CA THR A 140 2.09 -9.60 14.43
C THR A 140 1.15 -10.79 14.42
N ASP A 141 -0.10 -10.62 13.91
CA ASP A 141 -1.13 -11.65 13.95
C ASP A 141 -2.11 -11.59 12.77
N MET A 142 -2.70 -12.72 12.49
CA MET A 142 -3.75 -12.91 11.49
C MET A 142 -5.02 -12.10 11.82
N ALA A 143 -5.36 -11.92 13.10
CA ALA A 143 -6.58 -11.24 13.52
C ALA A 143 -6.60 -9.77 13.09
N THR A 144 -5.45 -9.13 13.04
CA THR A 144 -5.34 -7.75 12.52
C THR A 144 -5.71 -7.69 11.03
N LEU A 145 -5.21 -8.61 10.20
CA LEU A 145 -5.56 -8.68 8.78
C LEU A 145 -7.04 -9.01 8.58
N GLU A 146 -7.58 -9.96 9.32
CA GLU A 146 -9.01 -10.31 9.26
C GLU A 146 -9.89 -9.11 9.62
N ARG A 147 -9.53 -8.34 10.63
CA ARG A 147 -10.29 -7.16 11.04
C ARG A 147 -10.24 -6.02 10.01
N VAL A 148 -9.08 -5.82 9.36
CA VAL A 148 -8.83 -4.67 8.48
C VAL A 148 -9.19 -4.96 7.04
N VAL A 149 -8.83 -6.13 6.53
CA VAL A 149 -8.88 -6.45 5.09
C VAL A 149 -10.16 -7.19 4.71
N THR A 150 -10.58 -8.18 5.53
CA THR A 150 -11.75 -9.01 5.19
C THR A 150 -13.03 -8.21 4.95
N PRO A 151 -13.37 -7.16 5.72
CA PRO A 151 -14.54 -6.34 5.43
C PRO A 151 -14.49 -5.62 4.08
N LEU A 152 -13.29 -5.30 3.58
CA LEU A 152 -13.12 -4.64 2.27
C LEU A 152 -13.34 -5.62 1.12
N LEU A 153 -12.96 -6.89 1.29
CA LEU A 153 -13.20 -7.95 0.30
C LEU A 153 -14.70 -8.20 0.10
N ALA A 154 -15.48 -8.15 1.17
CA ALA A 154 -16.93 -8.38 1.15
C ALA A 154 -17.72 -7.25 0.47
N ARG A 155 -17.18 -6.02 0.35
CA ARG A 155 -17.84 -4.90 -0.31
C ARG A 155 -17.88 -5.14 -1.83
N ARG A 156 -19.06 -4.96 -2.42
CA ARG A 156 -19.28 -4.96 -3.88
C ARG A 156 -18.86 -3.63 -4.49
#